data_1d7bfc2a4ba86498988ac6570032ee9a
#
_entry.id   1d7bfc2a4ba86498988ac6570032ee9a
#
_cell.length_a   1.000
_cell.length_b   1.000
_cell.length_c   1.000
_cell.angle_alpha   90.00
_cell.angle_beta   90.00
_cell.angle_gamma   90.00
#
_symmetry.space_group_name_H-M   'P 1'
#
loop_
_entity.id
_entity.type
_entity.pdbx_description
1 polymer ?
#
loop_
_entity_poly.entity_id
_entity_poly.type
_entity_poly.pdbx_seq_one_letter_code
_entity_poly.pdbx_strand_id
1 'polypeptide(L)'
;MKILKQAELKGALLIAVAVMLLCAMTTVAQRPTDKCRPASVIPLASEPPAKLFIDPPLAEPLASRGVVVINYCAENLHFVPVFGPNAVAASPRVGHIHVRVDDASWVWADASGNPVILMGLSPGPHKVVIELEDANHHPLDQGTVKFVVPEKNAAEEHRRSGLTETSRSTGEKEHGKS
;
A
#
# COMPACT_ATOMS: atom_id res chain seq x y z
N MET A 1 -17.37 -27.28 53.44
CA MET A 1 -16.00 -27.05 52.93
C MET A 1 -15.76 -27.56 51.51
N LYS A 2 -16.49 -28.56 50.97
CA LYS A 2 -16.31 -29.07 49.57
C LYS A 2 -16.94 -28.16 48.50
N ILE A 3 -18.04 -27.47 48.81
CA ILE A 3 -18.78 -26.64 47.83
C ILE A 3 -18.02 -25.35 47.48
N LEU A 4 -17.32 -24.72 48.43
CA LEU A 4 -16.51 -23.53 48.20
C LEU A 4 -15.28 -23.82 47.28
N LYS A 5 -14.64 -24.97 47.44
CA LYS A 5 -13.51 -25.36 46.56
C LYS A 5 -13.92 -25.61 45.10
N GLN A 6 -15.16 -26.08 44.87
CA GLN A 6 -15.66 -26.28 43.50
C GLN A 6 -15.99 -24.98 42.78
N ALA A 7 -16.45 -23.94 43.53
CA ALA A 7 -16.75 -22.64 42.97
C ALA A 7 -15.44 -21.91 42.50
N GLU A 8 -14.39 -21.99 43.32
CA GLU A 8 -13.06 -21.39 42.93
C GLU A 8 -12.43 -22.10 41.73
N LEU A 9 -12.56 -23.43 41.66
CA LEU A 9 -11.99 -24.20 40.56
C LEU A 9 -12.70 -23.89 39.21
N LYS A 10 -14.01 -23.69 39.23
CA LYS A 10 -14.78 -23.29 38.05
C LYS A 10 -14.51 -21.85 37.63
N GLY A 11 -14.31 -20.93 38.59
CA GLY A 11 -13.90 -19.54 38.30
C GLY A 11 -12.53 -19.45 37.67
N ALA A 12 -11.55 -20.19 38.19
CA ALA A 12 -10.19 -20.24 37.62
C ALA A 12 -10.16 -20.84 36.22
N LEU A 13 -10.99 -21.86 35.95
CA LEU A 13 -11.08 -22.48 34.63
C LEU A 13 -11.72 -21.53 33.60
N LEU A 14 -12.73 -20.77 33.96
CA LEU A 14 -13.40 -19.80 33.10
C LEU A 14 -12.45 -18.64 32.76
N ILE A 15 -11.65 -18.15 33.69
CA ILE A 15 -10.66 -17.10 33.47
C ILE A 15 -9.55 -17.60 32.55
N ALA A 16 -9.06 -18.84 32.73
CA ALA A 16 -8.04 -19.42 31.89
C ALA A 16 -8.51 -19.60 30.42
N VAL A 17 -9.76 -20.02 30.23
CA VAL A 17 -10.37 -20.13 28.89
C VAL A 17 -10.56 -18.76 28.24
N ALA A 18 -10.98 -17.75 28.99
CA ALA A 18 -11.13 -16.38 28.49
C ALA A 18 -9.78 -15.77 28.08
N VAL A 19 -8.72 -16.00 28.83
CA VAL A 19 -7.37 -15.55 28.50
C VAL A 19 -6.82 -16.28 27.28
N MET A 20 -7.07 -17.58 27.13
CA MET A 20 -6.68 -18.32 25.91
C MET A 20 -7.46 -17.85 24.67
N LEU A 21 -8.75 -17.53 24.79
CA LEU A 21 -9.50 -16.95 23.66
C LEU A 21 -9.03 -15.53 23.26
N LEU A 22 -8.62 -14.71 24.23
CA LEU A 22 -8.07 -13.38 23.93
C LEU A 22 -6.70 -13.45 23.25
N CYS A 23 -5.84 -14.41 23.59
CA CYS A 23 -4.56 -14.64 22.91
C CYS A 23 -4.69 -15.15 21.47
N ALA A 24 -5.79 -15.82 21.13
CA ALA A 24 -6.01 -16.32 19.78
C ALA A 24 -6.43 -15.26 18.75
N MET A 25 -6.73 -14.03 19.19
CA MET A 25 -7.19 -12.95 18.31
C MET A 25 -6.07 -11.98 17.89
N THR A 26 -4.85 -12.16 18.33
CA THR A 26 -3.72 -11.43 17.78
C THR A 26 -3.16 -12.15 16.55
N THR A 27 -3.97 -12.36 15.53
CA THR A 27 -3.45 -12.52 14.18
C THR A 27 -2.91 -11.15 13.77
N VAL A 28 -1.65 -10.91 14.09
CA VAL A 28 -0.88 -9.85 13.45
C VAL A 28 -1.00 -10.11 11.95
N ALA A 29 -1.75 -9.26 11.27
CA ALA A 29 -1.76 -9.24 9.82
C ALA A 29 -0.30 -9.07 9.40
N GLN A 30 0.32 -10.16 8.97
CA GLN A 30 1.69 -10.13 8.47
C GLN A 30 1.71 -9.17 7.29
N ARG A 31 2.45 -8.08 7.45
CA ARG A 31 2.68 -7.14 6.35
C ARG A 31 3.28 -7.92 5.17
N PRO A 32 2.89 -7.60 3.94
CA PRO A 32 3.45 -8.22 2.74
C PRO A 32 4.98 -8.13 2.62
N THR A 33 5.62 -7.33 3.48
CA THR A 33 7.07 -7.13 3.56
C THR A 33 7.90 -8.37 3.88
N ASP A 34 7.29 -9.48 4.34
CA ASP A 34 8.02 -10.73 4.56
C ASP A 34 8.48 -11.42 3.26
N LYS A 35 7.95 -11.01 2.11
CA LYS A 35 8.33 -11.56 0.80
C LYS A 35 9.63 -10.97 0.26
N CYS A 36 9.98 -9.75 0.66
CA CYS A 36 11.14 -9.06 0.12
C CYS A 36 12.27 -8.99 1.15
N ARG A 37 13.35 -9.69 0.87
CA ARG A 37 14.57 -9.62 1.67
C ARG A 37 15.43 -8.44 1.21
N PRO A 38 16.09 -7.72 2.13
CA PRO A 38 17.14 -6.79 1.77
C PRO A 38 18.19 -7.49 0.90
N ALA A 39 18.67 -6.81 -0.14
CA ALA A 39 19.73 -7.35 -0.97
C ALA A 39 21.01 -7.52 -0.15
N SER A 40 21.69 -8.64 -0.34
CA SER A 40 22.96 -8.93 0.32
C SER A 40 24.11 -8.28 -0.45
N VAL A 41 25.15 -7.84 0.27
CA VAL A 41 26.39 -7.36 -0.37
C VAL A 41 27.20 -8.57 -0.81
N ILE A 42 27.06 -8.94 -2.07
CA ILE A 42 27.79 -10.01 -2.75
C ILE A 42 28.33 -9.48 -4.08
N PRO A 43 29.36 -10.10 -4.68
CA PRO A 43 29.83 -9.68 -6.01
C PRO A 43 28.67 -9.64 -7.03
N LEU A 44 28.54 -8.58 -7.80
CA LEU A 44 27.44 -8.39 -8.76
C LEU A 44 27.24 -9.59 -9.70
N ALA A 45 28.33 -10.20 -10.15
CA ALA A 45 28.28 -11.41 -10.99
C ALA A 45 27.64 -12.63 -10.31
N SER A 46 27.53 -12.60 -8.97
CA SER A 46 26.93 -13.66 -8.16
C SER A 46 25.57 -13.28 -7.60
N GLU A 47 25.09 -12.06 -7.86
CA GLU A 47 23.77 -11.64 -7.41
C GLU A 47 22.67 -12.38 -8.17
N PRO A 48 21.66 -12.93 -7.46
CA PRO A 48 20.48 -13.49 -8.10
C PRO A 48 19.75 -12.47 -8.95
N PRO A 49 18.91 -12.89 -9.91
CA PRO A 49 18.07 -11.97 -10.65
C PRO A 49 17.20 -11.13 -9.71
N ALA A 50 17.03 -9.86 -10.07
CA ALA A 50 16.06 -9.01 -9.40
C ALA A 50 14.64 -9.50 -9.69
N LYS A 51 13.74 -9.38 -8.71
CA LYS A 51 12.36 -9.83 -8.83
C LYS A 51 11.42 -8.84 -8.20
N LEU A 52 10.35 -8.49 -8.93
CA LEU A 52 9.31 -7.57 -8.52
C LEU A 52 8.12 -8.32 -7.91
N PHE A 53 7.63 -7.84 -6.79
CA PHE A 53 6.38 -8.28 -6.18
C PHE A 53 5.44 -7.10 -6.08
N ILE A 54 4.20 -7.29 -6.51
CA ILE A 54 3.18 -6.24 -6.52
C ILE A 54 1.95 -6.82 -5.82
N ASP A 55 1.42 -6.07 -4.86
CA ASP A 55 0.17 -6.42 -4.19
C ASP A 55 -1.04 -5.84 -4.97
N PRO A 56 -2.22 -6.44 -4.83
CA PRO A 56 -3.45 -5.80 -5.26
C PRO A 56 -3.63 -4.44 -4.58
N PRO A 57 -4.39 -3.50 -5.19
CA PRO A 57 -4.73 -2.24 -4.55
C PRO A 57 -5.39 -2.45 -3.18
N LEU A 58 -5.09 -1.56 -2.23
CA LEU A 58 -5.74 -1.59 -0.93
C LEU A 58 -7.24 -1.38 -1.09
N ALA A 59 -8.04 -2.33 -0.59
CA ALA A 59 -9.48 -2.38 -0.83
C ALA A 59 -10.22 -1.18 -0.23
N GLU A 60 -9.86 -0.75 1.01
CA GLU A 60 -10.57 0.34 1.69
C GLU A 60 -10.41 1.68 0.98
N PRO A 61 -9.19 2.21 0.69
CA PRO A 61 -9.05 3.47 -0.01
C PRO A 61 -9.69 3.46 -1.40
N LEU A 62 -9.63 2.33 -2.10
CA LEU A 62 -10.24 2.17 -3.40
C LEU A 62 -11.77 2.23 -3.33
N ALA A 63 -12.38 1.46 -2.41
CA ALA A 63 -13.82 1.40 -2.28
C ALA A 63 -14.44 2.71 -1.76
N SER A 64 -13.79 3.36 -0.78
CA SER A 64 -14.36 4.53 -0.10
C SER A 64 -14.10 5.86 -0.82
N ARG A 65 -12.98 5.98 -1.53
CA ARG A 65 -12.52 7.26 -2.10
C ARG A 65 -12.12 7.18 -3.56
N GLY A 66 -12.06 6.00 -4.15
CA GLY A 66 -11.49 5.79 -5.48
C GLY A 66 -9.98 6.10 -5.53
N VAL A 67 -9.30 6.00 -4.37
CA VAL A 67 -7.85 6.16 -4.28
C VAL A 67 -7.21 4.80 -4.41
N VAL A 68 -6.36 4.65 -5.42
CA VAL A 68 -5.62 3.42 -5.68
C VAL A 68 -4.28 3.50 -4.95
N VAL A 69 -4.03 2.56 -4.05
CA VAL A 69 -2.76 2.43 -3.33
C VAL A 69 -2.24 1.02 -3.59
N ILE A 70 -1.10 0.92 -4.30
CA ILE A 70 -0.47 -0.34 -4.68
C ILE A 70 0.87 -0.45 -3.96
N ASN A 71 0.99 -1.43 -3.08
CA ASN A 71 2.27 -1.77 -2.49
C ASN A 71 3.08 -2.64 -3.45
N TYR A 72 4.37 -2.42 -3.48
CA TYR A 72 5.30 -3.24 -4.22
C TYR A 72 6.62 -3.36 -3.47
N CYS A 73 7.42 -4.34 -3.83
CA CYS A 73 8.79 -4.49 -3.35
C CYS A 73 9.63 -5.27 -4.36
N ALA A 74 10.94 -5.21 -4.22
CA ALA A 74 11.85 -5.98 -5.05
C ALA A 74 12.79 -6.84 -4.20
N GLU A 75 13.08 -8.06 -4.65
CA GLU A 75 14.20 -8.85 -4.17
C GLU A 75 15.43 -8.56 -5.04
N ASN A 76 16.62 -8.64 -4.42
CA ASN A 76 17.91 -8.49 -5.07
C ASN A 76 18.09 -7.15 -5.81
N LEU A 77 17.43 -6.09 -5.33
CA LEU A 77 17.55 -4.73 -5.84
C LEU A 77 17.18 -3.73 -4.72
N HIS A 78 17.90 -2.62 -4.69
CA HIS A 78 17.59 -1.47 -3.84
C HIS A 78 17.02 -0.33 -4.68
N PHE A 79 15.89 0.23 -4.25
CA PHE A 79 15.34 1.44 -4.83
C PHE A 79 16.17 2.64 -4.39
N VAL A 80 16.87 3.26 -5.33
CA VAL A 80 17.72 4.44 -5.09
C VAL A 80 17.67 5.35 -6.32
N PRO A 81 17.57 6.67 -6.15
CA PRO A 81 17.55 7.63 -7.26
C PRO A 81 18.97 7.88 -7.82
N VAL A 82 19.63 6.80 -8.21
CA VAL A 82 20.97 6.84 -8.84
C VAL A 82 20.86 6.20 -10.21
N PHE A 83 21.28 6.93 -11.22
CA PHE A 83 21.10 6.57 -12.63
C PHE A 83 22.44 6.56 -13.38
N GLY A 84 22.46 5.88 -14.50
CA GLY A 84 23.54 5.86 -15.45
C GLY A 84 24.44 4.63 -15.36
N PRO A 85 25.35 4.47 -16.34
CA PRO A 85 26.10 3.23 -16.55
C PRO A 85 27.03 2.85 -15.39
N ASN A 86 27.53 3.82 -14.64
CA ASN A 86 28.38 3.53 -13.48
C ASN A 86 27.58 2.95 -12.29
N ALA A 87 26.31 3.26 -12.18
CA ALA A 87 25.45 2.74 -11.13
C ALA A 87 25.03 1.28 -11.36
N VAL A 88 25.03 0.82 -12.61
CA VAL A 88 24.74 -0.59 -12.96
C VAL A 88 25.78 -1.55 -12.37
N ALA A 89 27.01 -1.08 -12.14
CA ALA A 89 28.07 -1.88 -11.52
C ALA A 89 28.00 -1.91 -9.97
N ALA A 90 27.04 -1.21 -9.38
CA ALA A 90 26.88 -1.18 -7.91
C ALA A 90 26.40 -2.53 -7.37
N SER A 91 26.95 -2.92 -6.22
CA SER A 91 26.46 -4.03 -5.42
C SER A 91 26.20 -3.57 -3.97
N PRO A 92 25.02 -3.81 -3.42
CA PRO A 92 23.88 -4.51 -4.02
C PRO A 92 23.29 -3.73 -5.21
N ARG A 93 22.68 -4.47 -6.16
CA ARG A 93 22.06 -3.90 -7.36
C ARG A 93 21.09 -2.77 -6.99
N VAL A 94 21.18 -1.66 -7.74
CA VAL A 94 20.32 -0.50 -7.58
C VAL A 94 19.43 -0.31 -8.80
N GLY A 95 18.27 0.29 -8.59
CA GLY A 95 17.31 0.54 -9.66
C GLY A 95 16.06 1.28 -9.19
N HIS A 96 15.07 1.30 -10.04
CA HIS A 96 13.83 2.01 -9.85
C HIS A 96 12.68 1.28 -10.55
N ILE A 97 11.47 1.78 -10.40
CA ILE A 97 10.33 1.32 -11.19
C ILE A 97 9.92 2.36 -12.22
N HIS A 98 9.41 1.87 -13.34
CA HIS A 98 8.58 2.64 -14.26
C HIS A 98 7.12 2.25 -14.10
N VAL A 99 6.24 3.23 -14.04
CA VAL A 99 4.81 3.02 -13.82
C VAL A 99 4.03 3.58 -15.01
N ARG A 100 3.11 2.75 -15.55
CA ARG A 100 2.18 3.13 -16.62
C ARG A 100 0.76 2.79 -16.19
N VAL A 101 -0.14 3.75 -16.35
CA VAL A 101 -1.56 3.57 -16.09
C VAL A 101 -2.29 3.40 -17.42
N ASP A 102 -3.09 2.34 -17.54
CA ASP A 102 -3.83 1.96 -18.74
C ASP A 102 -2.91 1.87 -19.97
N ASP A 103 -3.32 2.48 -21.07
CA ASP A 103 -2.55 2.54 -22.32
C ASP A 103 -1.93 3.93 -22.54
N ALA A 104 -1.64 4.66 -21.44
CA ALA A 104 -0.99 5.96 -21.55
C ALA A 104 0.34 5.85 -22.31
N SER A 105 0.61 6.81 -23.17
CA SER A 105 1.86 6.90 -23.92
C SER A 105 3.05 7.34 -23.07
N TRP A 106 2.81 7.78 -21.85
CA TRP A 106 3.82 8.24 -20.90
C TRP A 106 3.96 7.27 -19.73
N VAL A 107 5.13 7.25 -19.18
CA VAL A 107 5.48 6.53 -17.95
C VAL A 107 6.20 7.51 -17.01
N TRP A 108 6.21 7.20 -15.70
CA TRP A 108 7.10 7.92 -14.78
C TRP A 108 7.99 6.94 -14.04
N ALA A 109 9.18 7.40 -13.69
CA ALA A 109 10.13 6.65 -12.88
C ALA A 109 9.92 7.00 -11.40
N ASP A 110 10.01 5.98 -10.53
CA ASP A 110 9.97 6.12 -9.08
C ASP A 110 11.04 5.24 -8.44
N ALA A 111 11.95 5.86 -7.72
CA ALA A 111 13.02 5.20 -6.98
C ALA A 111 12.84 5.31 -5.46
N SER A 112 11.65 5.71 -4.99
CA SER A 112 11.39 5.93 -3.57
C SER A 112 11.17 4.65 -2.78
N GLY A 113 10.72 3.58 -3.44
CA GLY A 113 10.25 2.37 -2.79
C GLY A 113 8.94 2.53 -2.01
N ASN A 114 8.28 3.69 -2.11
CA ASN A 114 6.99 3.96 -1.50
C ASN A 114 5.85 3.37 -2.36
N PRO A 115 4.65 3.14 -1.78
CA PRO A 115 3.50 2.70 -2.54
C PRO A 115 3.16 3.63 -3.71
N VAL A 116 2.76 3.06 -4.83
CA VAL A 116 2.18 3.83 -5.94
C VAL A 116 0.79 4.30 -5.53
N ILE A 117 0.56 5.62 -5.58
CA ILE A 117 -0.72 6.23 -5.22
C ILE A 117 -1.29 6.93 -6.45
N LEU A 118 -2.50 6.52 -6.87
CA LEU A 118 -3.21 7.11 -7.99
C LEU A 118 -4.53 7.70 -7.51
N MET A 119 -4.82 8.92 -7.97
CA MET A 119 -6.03 9.65 -7.62
C MET A 119 -6.67 10.22 -8.89
N GLY A 120 -7.99 10.33 -8.88
CA GLY A 120 -8.71 10.97 -9.97
C GLY A 120 -8.91 10.09 -11.21
N LEU A 121 -8.70 8.78 -11.11
CA LEU A 121 -9.10 7.87 -12.16
C LEU A 121 -10.63 7.87 -12.31
N SER A 122 -11.11 7.71 -13.55
CA SER A 122 -12.54 7.58 -13.82
C SER A 122 -13.10 6.29 -13.21
N PRO A 123 -14.39 6.23 -12.89
CA PRO A 123 -15.02 4.94 -12.56
C PRO A 123 -14.86 3.94 -13.71
N GLY A 124 -14.63 2.69 -13.37
CA GLY A 124 -14.50 1.61 -14.35
C GLY A 124 -13.20 0.79 -14.20
N PRO A 125 -12.95 -0.10 -15.16
CA PRO A 125 -11.78 -0.96 -15.17
C PRO A 125 -10.51 -0.21 -15.56
N HIS A 126 -9.44 -0.45 -14.79
CA HIS A 126 -8.11 0.11 -15.01
C HIS A 126 -7.04 -0.96 -14.87
N LYS A 127 -5.86 -0.69 -15.41
CA LYS A 127 -4.65 -1.49 -15.22
C LYS A 127 -3.45 -0.58 -14.92
N VAL A 128 -2.56 -1.07 -14.08
CA VAL A 128 -1.25 -0.45 -13.82
C VAL A 128 -0.19 -1.46 -14.16
N VAL A 129 0.73 -1.08 -15.02
CA VAL A 129 1.95 -1.83 -15.32
C VAL A 129 3.08 -1.21 -14.52
N ILE A 130 3.79 -2.03 -13.75
CA ILE A 130 4.98 -1.63 -13.02
C ILE A 130 6.14 -2.45 -13.57
N GLU A 131 7.15 -1.79 -14.10
CA GLU A 131 8.36 -2.36 -14.66
C GLU A 131 9.54 -2.02 -13.75
N LEU A 132 10.27 -3.06 -13.33
CA LEU A 132 11.47 -2.92 -12.53
C LEU A 132 12.65 -2.74 -13.46
N GLU A 133 13.42 -1.69 -13.29
CA GLU A 133 14.54 -1.35 -14.14
C GLU A 133 15.83 -1.17 -13.35
N ASP A 134 16.96 -1.44 -14.00
CA ASP A 134 18.27 -1.09 -13.46
C ASP A 134 18.53 0.43 -13.55
N ALA A 135 19.67 0.87 -13.04
CA ALA A 135 20.05 2.27 -13.05
C ALA A 135 20.29 2.86 -14.48
N ASN A 136 20.31 2.03 -15.51
CA ASN A 136 20.48 2.44 -16.91
C ASN A 136 19.22 2.19 -17.75
N HIS A 137 18.07 2.03 -17.08
CA HIS A 137 16.76 1.79 -17.70
C HIS A 137 16.68 0.49 -18.52
N HIS A 138 17.44 -0.55 -18.14
CA HIS A 138 17.21 -1.87 -18.68
C HIS A 138 16.17 -2.62 -17.85
N PRO A 139 15.12 -3.16 -18.47
CA PRO A 139 14.08 -3.88 -17.76
C PRO A 139 14.63 -5.18 -17.13
N LEU A 140 14.27 -5.41 -15.88
CA LEU A 140 14.67 -6.57 -15.08
C LEU A 140 13.50 -7.51 -14.81
N ASP A 141 12.33 -6.95 -14.50
CA ASP A 141 11.09 -7.69 -14.22
C ASP A 141 9.88 -6.77 -14.40
N GLN A 142 8.69 -7.33 -14.53
CA GLN A 142 7.46 -6.52 -14.63
C GLN A 142 6.24 -7.24 -14.07
N GLY A 143 5.25 -6.46 -13.69
CA GLY A 143 3.95 -6.98 -13.31
C GLY A 143 2.82 -6.04 -13.68
N THR A 144 1.61 -6.59 -13.74
CA THR A 144 0.39 -5.84 -14.07
C THR A 144 -0.66 -6.08 -13.01
N VAL A 145 -1.22 -5.01 -12.48
CA VAL A 145 -2.35 -5.02 -11.56
C VAL A 145 -3.59 -4.48 -12.28
N LYS A 146 -4.70 -5.22 -12.20
CA LYS A 146 -6.00 -4.82 -12.74
C LYS A 146 -6.98 -4.60 -11.59
N PHE A 147 -7.78 -3.55 -11.67
CA PHE A 147 -8.78 -3.21 -10.66
C PHE A 147 -9.93 -2.44 -11.29
N VAL A 148 -10.99 -2.23 -10.49
CA VAL A 148 -12.15 -1.43 -10.89
C VAL A 148 -12.28 -0.28 -9.90
N VAL A 149 -12.28 0.95 -10.41
CA VAL A 149 -12.61 2.15 -9.60
C VAL A 149 -14.14 2.20 -9.49
N PRO A 150 -14.70 2.22 -8.27
CA PRO A 150 -16.15 2.28 -8.09
C PRO A 150 -16.73 3.61 -8.54
N GLU A 151 -17.98 3.60 -8.97
CA GLU A 151 -18.73 4.83 -9.18
C GLU A 151 -18.94 5.55 -7.83
N LYS A 152 -18.70 6.86 -7.82
CA LYS A 152 -19.03 7.67 -6.64
C LYS A 152 -20.55 7.76 -6.53
N ASN A 153 -21.10 7.34 -5.40
CA ASN A 153 -22.52 7.51 -5.13
C ASN A 153 -22.85 9.01 -5.09
N ALA A 154 -23.67 9.48 -6.01
CA ALA A 154 -24.13 10.88 -6.12
C ALA A 154 -24.72 11.42 -4.79
N ALA A 155 -25.26 10.54 -3.94
CA ALA A 155 -25.76 10.87 -2.59
C ALA A 155 -24.65 11.35 -1.62
N GLU A 156 -23.43 10.84 -1.78
CA GLU A 156 -22.31 11.18 -0.91
C GLU A 156 -21.63 12.49 -1.35
N GLU A 157 -21.64 12.76 -2.64
CA GLU A 157 -21.15 14.00 -3.22
C GLU A 157 -22.08 15.19 -2.87
N HIS A 158 -23.39 14.96 -2.89
CA HIS A 158 -24.38 15.95 -2.47
C HIS A 158 -24.29 16.27 -0.96
N ARG A 159 -23.97 15.30 -0.12
CA ARG A 159 -23.75 15.50 1.32
C ARG A 159 -22.47 16.31 1.60
N ARG A 160 -21.39 16.12 0.83
CA ARG A 160 -20.15 16.89 0.96
C ARG A 160 -20.29 18.32 0.47
N SER A 161 -20.99 18.55 -0.63
CA SER A 161 -21.26 19.90 -1.15
C SER A 161 -22.19 20.70 -0.22
N GLY A 162 -23.20 20.04 0.40
CA GLY A 162 -24.06 20.67 1.39
C GLY A 162 -23.36 21.08 2.68
N LEU A 163 -22.32 20.33 3.11
CA LEU A 163 -21.52 20.69 4.29
C LEU A 163 -20.59 21.89 4.04
N THR A 164 -20.08 22.06 2.82
CA THR A 164 -19.25 23.21 2.43
C THR A 164 -20.06 24.50 2.29
N GLU A 165 -21.32 24.40 1.89
CA GLU A 165 -22.19 25.56 1.74
C GLU A 165 -22.68 26.09 3.10
N THR A 166 -22.96 25.19 4.06
CA THR A 166 -23.34 25.56 5.42
C THR A 166 -22.20 26.22 6.19
N SER A 167 -20.97 25.82 6.00
CA SER A 167 -19.81 26.45 6.64
C SER A 167 -19.47 27.84 6.06
N ARG A 168 -19.85 28.11 4.81
CA ARG A 168 -19.64 29.41 4.17
C ARG A 168 -20.68 30.47 4.60
N SER A 169 -21.90 30.02 4.87
CA SER A 169 -22.98 30.93 5.27
C SER A 169 -22.89 31.37 6.73
N THR A 170 -22.22 30.65 7.59
CA THR A 170 -21.97 31.01 9.00
C THR A 170 -20.81 31.99 9.18
N GLY A 171 -19.86 32.03 8.25
CA GLY A 171 -18.69 32.95 8.31
C GLY A 171 -18.99 34.40 7.88
N GLU A 172 -20.10 34.67 7.16
CA GLU A 172 -20.39 35.98 6.60
C GLU A 172 -21.25 36.88 7.47
N LYS A 173 -21.71 36.39 8.64
CA LYS A 173 -22.58 37.16 9.55
C LYS A 173 -21.87 37.92 10.70
N GLU A 174 -20.56 37.84 10.83
CA GLU A 174 -19.85 38.46 11.97
C GLU A 174 -19.05 39.75 11.65
N HIS A 175 -19.11 40.31 10.42
CA HIS A 175 -18.34 41.49 10.10
C HIS A 175 -19.19 42.71 9.64
N GLY A 176 -20.35 42.91 10.23
CA GLY A 176 -21.21 44.02 9.93
C GLY A 176 -21.86 44.68 11.14
N LYS A 177 -21.07 45.18 12.12
CA LYS A 177 -21.50 46.19 13.10
C LYS A 177 -20.30 46.80 13.83
N SER A 178 -19.79 47.87 13.34
CA SER A 178 -19.20 48.96 14.12
C SER A 178 -19.27 50.25 13.28
#